data_49db6d7fc9af40d63aa0d39f4a695380
#
_entry.id   49db6d7fc9af40d63aa0d39f4a695380
#
_cell.length_a   1.000
_cell.length_b   1.000
_cell.length_c   1.000
_cell.angle_alpha   90.00
_cell.angle_beta   90.00
_cell.angle_gamma   90.00
#
_symmetry.space_group_name_H-M   'P 1'
#
loop_
_entity.id
_entity.type
_entity.pdbx_description
1 polymer ?
#
loop_
_entity_poly.entity_id
_entity_poly.type
_entity_poly.pdbx_seq_one_letter_code
_entity_poly.pdbx_strand_id
1 'polypeptide(L)'
;MAKTVSPGVQALRDVVEKVYRELREAKEAGEPVGWSSSKFPCELAESFGLHVGYPENQAAGIAANRDGEVMCQAAEDLGYDNDICGYSRISLAYAAGYRGANKMDKDGNYVINPNSGKPLKDANGNKVLDENGKPVKDPKTLKPYATTDNIYEIAALPDGEESFRPAVRTRFINIVR
;
A
#
# COMPACT_ATOMS: atom_id res chain seq x y z
N MET A 1 15.52 -12.63 -23.23
CA MET A 1 16.14 -11.30 -23.22
C MET A 1 15.26 -10.34 -22.43
N ALA A 2 15.76 -9.75 -21.34
CA ALA A 2 15.04 -8.71 -20.62
C ALA A 2 14.84 -7.50 -21.54
N LYS A 3 13.60 -7.04 -21.70
CA LYS A 3 13.31 -5.82 -22.47
C LYS A 3 13.96 -4.63 -21.77
N THR A 4 14.95 -4.02 -22.39
CA THR A 4 15.56 -2.79 -21.89
C THR A 4 14.50 -1.69 -21.92
N VAL A 5 14.24 -1.11 -20.77
CA VAL A 5 13.29 0.00 -20.63
C VAL A 5 13.90 1.25 -21.28
N SER A 6 13.13 2.00 -22.06
CA SER A 6 13.64 3.23 -22.67
C SER A 6 13.95 4.28 -21.60
N PRO A 7 14.94 5.18 -21.83
CA PRO A 7 15.29 6.23 -20.86
C PRO A 7 14.11 7.12 -20.45
N GLY A 8 13.20 7.43 -21.36
CA GLY A 8 12.00 8.22 -21.06
C GLY A 8 11.03 7.48 -20.13
N VAL A 9 10.82 6.18 -20.33
CA VAL A 9 9.99 5.36 -19.43
C VAL A 9 10.66 5.23 -18.06
N GLN A 10 11.99 5.12 -18.01
CA GLN A 10 12.71 5.08 -16.73
C GLN A 10 12.55 6.40 -15.97
N ALA A 11 12.73 7.54 -16.65
CA ALA A 11 12.53 8.85 -16.04
C ALA A 11 11.13 9.06 -15.46
N LEU A 12 10.08 8.57 -16.14
CA LEU A 12 8.72 8.61 -15.62
C LEU A 12 8.56 7.74 -14.36
N ARG A 13 9.15 6.56 -14.33
CA ARG A 13 9.15 5.70 -13.15
C ARG A 13 9.84 6.37 -11.96
N ASP A 14 11.00 6.98 -12.20
CA ASP A 14 11.77 7.67 -11.16
C ASP A 14 10.97 8.83 -10.54
N VAL A 15 10.20 9.57 -11.35
CA VAL A 15 9.29 10.62 -10.86
C VAL A 15 8.19 10.03 -9.98
N VAL A 16 7.56 8.95 -10.42
CA VAL A 16 6.49 8.28 -9.64
C VAL A 16 7.05 7.75 -8.33
N GLU A 17 8.19 7.07 -8.35
CA GLU A 17 8.84 6.57 -7.13
C GLU A 17 9.20 7.70 -6.17
N LYS A 18 9.70 8.82 -6.70
CA LYS A 18 10.01 10.01 -5.90
C LYS A 18 8.78 10.51 -5.15
N VAL A 19 7.65 10.70 -5.83
CA VAL A 19 6.41 11.21 -5.22
C VAL A 19 5.93 10.31 -4.08
N TYR A 20 5.90 8.99 -4.29
CA TYR A 20 5.46 8.06 -3.24
C TYR A 20 6.45 7.96 -2.07
N ARG A 21 7.76 8.11 -2.35
CA ARG A 21 8.77 8.16 -1.30
C ARG A 21 8.62 9.41 -0.44
N GLU A 22 8.51 10.58 -1.06
CA GLU A 22 8.32 11.86 -0.36
C GLU A 22 7.06 11.85 0.52
N LEU A 23 5.98 11.24 0.03
CA LEU A 23 4.75 11.08 0.79
C LEU A 23 4.92 10.21 2.05
N ARG A 24 5.72 9.13 1.96
CA ARG A 24 6.05 8.29 3.13
C ARG A 24 6.95 9.02 4.11
N GLU A 25 7.99 9.69 3.59
CA GLU A 25 8.92 10.47 4.41
C GLU A 25 8.20 11.59 5.17
N ALA A 26 7.28 12.30 4.53
CA ALA A 26 6.43 13.30 5.17
C ALA A 26 5.57 12.70 6.29
N LYS A 27 4.95 11.54 6.05
CA LYS A 27 4.19 10.84 7.07
C LYS A 27 5.06 10.42 8.25
N GLU A 28 6.23 9.85 7.99
CA GLU A 28 7.18 9.44 9.04
C GLU A 28 7.72 10.62 9.84
N ALA A 29 7.85 11.78 9.19
CA ALA A 29 8.22 13.06 9.85
C ALA A 29 7.05 13.67 10.66
N GLY A 30 5.85 13.11 10.59
CA GLY A 30 4.65 13.65 11.26
C GLY A 30 4.04 14.86 10.55
N GLU A 31 4.39 15.09 9.29
CA GLU A 31 3.80 16.12 8.45
C GLU A 31 2.38 15.75 8.01
N PRO A 32 1.51 16.74 7.69
CA PRO A 32 0.14 16.47 7.30
C PRO A 32 0.07 15.79 5.93
N VAL A 33 -0.42 14.56 5.90
CA VAL A 33 -0.65 13.77 4.69
C VAL A 33 -2.14 13.51 4.52
N GLY A 34 -2.64 13.69 3.30
CA GLY A 34 -4.03 13.47 2.97
C GLY A 34 -4.22 12.61 1.72
N TRP A 35 -5.43 12.10 1.57
CA TRP A 35 -5.86 11.42 0.36
C TRP A 35 -6.86 12.27 -0.40
N SER A 36 -6.74 12.27 -1.71
CA SER A 36 -7.70 12.91 -2.60
C SER A 36 -8.00 12.06 -3.82
N SER A 37 -9.14 12.30 -4.44
CA SER A 37 -9.41 11.81 -5.80
C SER A 37 -8.60 12.59 -6.84
N SER A 38 -8.50 12.05 -8.06
CA SER A 38 -7.65 12.56 -9.13
C SER A 38 -7.91 14.01 -9.60
N LYS A 39 -8.99 14.64 -9.14
CA LYS A 39 -9.37 16.03 -9.55
C LYS A 39 -9.32 17.04 -8.41
N PHE A 40 -8.52 16.82 -7.42
CA PHE A 40 -8.32 17.79 -6.36
C PHE A 40 -7.28 18.85 -6.77
N PRO A 41 -7.48 20.14 -6.42
CA PRO A 41 -6.49 21.18 -6.69
C PRO A 41 -5.28 21.01 -5.77
N CYS A 42 -4.28 20.24 -6.22
CA CYS A 42 -3.08 19.91 -5.44
C CYS A 42 -2.31 21.16 -5.06
N GLU A 43 -2.27 22.16 -5.94
CA GLU A 43 -1.57 23.43 -5.73
C GLU A 43 -2.08 24.15 -4.47
N LEU A 44 -3.38 24.01 -4.22
CA LEU A 44 -3.97 24.57 -3.00
C LEU A 44 -3.52 23.80 -1.76
N ALA A 45 -3.52 22.47 -1.80
CA ALA A 45 -3.05 21.65 -0.68
C ALA A 45 -1.57 21.88 -0.38
N GLU A 46 -0.75 21.91 -1.41
CA GLU A 46 0.70 22.17 -1.29
C GLU A 46 0.99 23.54 -0.70
N SER A 47 0.20 24.57 -1.05
CA SER A 47 0.34 25.90 -0.48
C SER A 47 0.05 25.97 1.04
N PHE A 48 -0.67 24.98 1.56
CA PHE A 48 -0.91 24.78 2.99
C PHE A 48 0.02 23.73 3.64
N GLY A 49 1.03 23.25 2.91
CA GLY A 49 1.96 22.25 3.40
C GLY A 49 1.31 20.85 3.57
N LEU A 50 0.23 20.56 2.87
CA LEU A 50 -0.42 19.26 2.87
C LEU A 50 0.10 18.39 1.74
N HIS A 51 0.70 17.26 2.08
CA HIS A 51 1.11 16.24 1.11
C HIS A 51 -0.08 15.40 0.69
N VAL A 52 -0.34 15.28 -0.62
CA VAL A 52 -1.54 14.60 -1.14
C VAL A 52 -1.18 13.32 -1.87
N GLY A 53 -1.73 12.19 -1.41
CA GLY A 53 -1.70 10.91 -2.10
C GLY A 53 -2.98 10.64 -2.88
N TYR A 54 -2.85 9.90 -3.98
CA TYR A 54 -3.96 9.55 -4.86
C TYR A 54 -4.24 8.04 -4.80
N PRO A 55 -5.12 7.57 -3.90
CA PRO A 55 -5.43 6.15 -3.74
C PRO A 55 -6.01 5.52 -5.01
N GLU A 56 -6.64 6.29 -5.88
CA GLU A 56 -7.15 5.83 -7.17
C GLU A 56 -6.05 5.22 -8.05
N ASN A 57 -4.85 5.82 -8.07
CA ASN A 57 -3.72 5.31 -8.86
C ASN A 57 -3.28 3.93 -8.36
N GLN A 58 -3.23 3.74 -7.04
CA GLN A 58 -2.90 2.46 -6.45
C GLN A 58 -3.99 1.43 -6.70
N ALA A 59 -5.26 1.79 -6.56
CA ALA A 59 -6.37 0.92 -6.86
C ALA A 59 -6.39 0.47 -8.34
N ALA A 60 -6.06 1.37 -9.26
CA ALA A 60 -5.91 1.04 -10.66
C ALA A 60 -4.77 0.02 -10.90
N GLY A 61 -3.64 0.19 -10.21
CA GLY A 61 -2.53 -0.78 -10.23
C GLY A 61 -2.93 -2.16 -9.70
N ILE A 62 -3.67 -2.21 -8.59
CA ILE A 62 -4.22 -3.44 -8.00
C ILE A 62 -5.19 -4.11 -8.99
N ALA A 63 -6.11 -3.36 -9.58
CA ALA A 63 -7.05 -3.88 -10.57
C ALA A 63 -6.33 -4.42 -11.82
N ALA A 64 -5.28 -3.73 -12.30
CA ALA A 64 -4.46 -4.17 -13.43
C ALA A 64 -3.74 -5.51 -13.15
N ASN A 65 -3.41 -5.79 -11.89
CA ASN A 65 -2.87 -7.07 -11.43
C ASN A 65 -3.94 -8.16 -11.21
N ARG A 66 -5.19 -7.90 -11.60
CA ARG A 66 -6.35 -8.82 -11.49
C ARG A 66 -6.82 -9.11 -10.07
N ASP A 67 -6.45 -8.28 -9.10
CA ASP A 67 -6.91 -8.42 -7.71
C ASP A 67 -8.12 -7.55 -7.37
N GLY A 68 -8.68 -6.85 -8.35
CA GLY A 68 -9.79 -5.92 -8.13
C GLY A 68 -11.01 -6.58 -7.49
N GLU A 69 -11.40 -7.77 -7.96
CA GLU A 69 -12.55 -8.51 -7.43
C GLU A 69 -12.34 -8.92 -5.97
N VAL A 70 -11.19 -9.52 -5.66
CA VAL A 70 -10.86 -9.96 -4.29
C VAL A 70 -10.82 -8.78 -3.32
N MET A 71 -10.27 -7.65 -3.76
CA MET A 71 -10.19 -6.45 -2.93
C MET A 71 -11.55 -5.77 -2.76
N CYS A 72 -12.40 -5.76 -3.78
CA CYS A 72 -13.78 -5.27 -3.67
C CYS A 72 -14.59 -6.13 -2.69
N GLN A 73 -14.49 -7.46 -2.79
CA GLN A 73 -15.16 -8.36 -1.85
C GLN A 73 -14.68 -8.12 -0.41
N ALA A 74 -13.37 -7.95 -0.21
CA ALA A 74 -12.82 -7.63 1.11
C ALA A 74 -13.38 -6.32 1.67
N ALA A 75 -13.62 -5.31 0.83
CA ALA A 75 -14.27 -4.07 1.27
C ALA A 75 -15.73 -4.29 1.65
N GLU A 76 -16.47 -5.11 0.90
CA GLU A 76 -17.85 -5.48 1.21
C GLU A 76 -17.94 -6.26 2.54
N ASP A 77 -17.02 -7.18 2.77
CA ASP A 77 -16.91 -7.92 4.04
C ASP A 77 -16.62 -7.01 5.23
N LEU A 78 -15.97 -5.86 4.98
CA LEU A 78 -15.80 -4.79 5.96
C LEU A 78 -17.05 -3.92 6.16
N GLY A 79 -18.11 -4.16 5.40
CA GLY A 79 -19.39 -3.45 5.47
C GLY A 79 -19.49 -2.21 4.59
N TYR A 80 -18.63 -2.08 3.57
CA TYR A 80 -18.80 -1.04 2.55
C TYR A 80 -19.77 -1.52 1.47
N ASP A 81 -20.61 -0.59 1.01
CA ASP A 81 -21.63 -0.87 0.01
C ASP A 81 -21.01 -1.19 -1.37
N ASN A 82 -21.60 -2.10 -2.12
CA ASN A 82 -21.20 -2.45 -3.47
C ASN A 82 -21.50 -1.34 -4.50
N ASP A 83 -22.35 -0.38 -4.17
CA ASP A 83 -22.63 0.80 -4.98
C ASP A 83 -21.49 1.83 -4.99
N ILE A 84 -20.53 1.68 -4.06
CA ILE A 84 -19.34 2.51 -4.05
C ILE A 84 -18.42 2.11 -5.22
N CYS A 85 -17.82 3.12 -5.87
CA CYS A 85 -16.85 2.92 -6.94
C CYS A 85 -15.82 1.82 -6.60
N GLY A 86 -15.55 0.91 -7.53
CA GLY A 86 -14.62 -0.20 -7.33
C GLY A 86 -13.22 0.25 -6.89
N TYR A 87 -12.68 1.35 -7.43
CA TYR A 87 -11.40 1.89 -6.99
C TYR A 87 -11.42 2.37 -5.54
N SER A 88 -12.54 2.95 -5.10
CA SER A 88 -12.70 3.32 -3.69
C SER A 88 -12.74 2.10 -2.79
N ARG A 89 -13.48 1.05 -3.16
CA ARG A 89 -13.51 -0.22 -2.43
C ARG A 89 -12.13 -0.86 -2.32
N ILE A 90 -11.38 -0.93 -3.42
CA ILE A 90 -10.01 -1.45 -3.44
C ILE A 90 -9.11 -0.63 -2.49
N SER A 91 -9.19 0.69 -2.54
CA SER A 91 -8.39 1.58 -1.68
C SER A 91 -8.74 1.40 -0.20
N LEU A 92 -10.02 1.24 0.13
CA LEU A 92 -10.49 1.02 1.49
C LEU A 92 -10.03 -0.33 2.04
N ALA A 93 -10.14 -1.39 1.25
CA ALA A 93 -9.63 -2.71 1.62
C ALA A 93 -8.12 -2.68 1.83
N TYR A 94 -7.37 -2.03 0.93
CA TYR A 94 -5.92 -1.89 1.08
C TYR A 94 -5.55 -1.12 2.34
N ALA A 95 -6.23 -0.01 2.63
CA ALA A 95 -6.05 0.76 3.84
C ALA A 95 -6.36 -0.03 5.11
N ALA A 96 -7.31 -0.96 5.04
CA ALA A 96 -7.63 -1.89 6.14
C ALA A 96 -6.64 -3.06 6.28
N GLY A 97 -5.59 -3.10 5.46
CA GLY A 97 -4.52 -4.11 5.56
C GLY A 97 -4.64 -5.30 4.62
N TYR A 98 -5.68 -5.35 3.77
CA TYR A 98 -5.77 -6.38 2.73
C TYR A 98 -4.70 -6.17 1.66
N ARG A 99 -4.13 -7.26 1.14
CA ARG A 99 -2.99 -7.20 0.20
C ARG A 99 -3.22 -8.01 -1.08
N GLY A 100 -4.45 -8.35 -1.41
CA GLY A 100 -4.79 -9.18 -2.56
C GLY A 100 -4.43 -10.66 -2.36
N ALA A 101 -4.35 -11.41 -3.45
CA ALA A 101 -4.04 -12.83 -3.42
C ALA A 101 -2.56 -13.08 -3.15
N ASN A 102 -2.25 -14.27 -2.62
CA ASN A 102 -0.87 -14.72 -2.48
C ASN A 102 -0.27 -15.07 -3.85
N LYS A 103 0.93 -14.58 -4.11
CA LYS A 103 1.64 -14.82 -5.35
C LYS A 103 2.10 -16.27 -5.44
N MET A 104 1.80 -16.92 -6.57
CA MET A 104 2.23 -18.29 -6.87
C MET A 104 3.25 -18.30 -8.02
N ASP A 105 4.13 -19.27 -8.01
CA ASP A 105 5.02 -19.57 -9.13
C ASP A 105 4.27 -20.37 -10.22
N LYS A 106 4.97 -20.71 -11.30
CA LYS A 106 4.43 -21.50 -12.42
C LYS A 106 4.04 -22.94 -12.04
N ASP A 107 4.56 -23.44 -10.94
CA ASP A 107 4.33 -24.79 -10.43
C ASP A 107 3.24 -24.82 -9.35
N GLY A 108 2.63 -23.66 -9.04
CA GLY A 108 1.53 -23.53 -8.08
C GLY A 108 1.98 -23.40 -6.61
N ASN A 109 3.27 -23.19 -6.36
CA ASN A 109 3.76 -22.99 -5.00
C ASN A 109 3.76 -21.50 -4.63
N TYR A 110 3.52 -21.19 -3.36
CA TYR A 110 3.62 -19.83 -2.87
C TYR A 110 5.05 -19.29 -2.93
N VAL A 111 5.22 -18.12 -3.53
CA VAL A 111 6.50 -17.40 -3.56
C VAL A 111 6.68 -16.68 -2.22
N ILE A 112 7.57 -17.19 -1.38
CA ILE A 112 7.78 -16.68 -0.02
C ILE A 112 8.55 -15.37 -0.04
N ASN A 113 8.04 -14.37 0.70
CA ASN A 113 8.71 -13.09 0.90
C ASN A 113 9.74 -13.19 2.05
N PRO A 114 11.05 -13.14 1.76
CA PRO A 114 12.08 -13.29 2.78
C PRO A 114 12.12 -12.13 3.78
N ASN A 115 11.53 -11.00 3.44
CA ASN A 115 11.48 -9.81 4.28
C ASN A 115 10.22 -9.76 5.16
N SER A 116 9.29 -10.70 4.99
CA SER A 116 8.07 -10.81 5.78
C SER A 116 8.33 -11.50 7.13
N GLY A 117 7.28 -11.60 7.92
CA GLY A 117 7.34 -12.36 9.17
C GLY A 117 7.92 -11.59 10.37
N LYS A 118 7.96 -12.26 11.50
CA LYS A 118 8.42 -11.69 12.76
C LYS A 118 9.95 -11.75 12.87
N PRO A 119 10.58 -10.81 13.59
CA PRO A 119 12.00 -10.93 13.91
C PRO A 119 12.29 -12.21 14.70
N LEU A 120 13.33 -12.93 14.29
CA LEU A 120 13.86 -14.06 15.05
C LEU A 120 14.38 -13.58 16.40
N LYS A 121 14.03 -14.29 17.46
CA LYS A 121 14.49 -13.99 18.81
C LYS A 121 15.39 -15.11 19.33
N ASP A 122 16.42 -14.73 20.08
CA ASP A 122 17.26 -15.67 20.83
C ASP A 122 16.55 -16.22 22.08
N ALA A 123 17.23 -17.07 22.81
CA ALA A 123 16.72 -17.69 24.05
C ALA A 123 16.41 -16.66 25.16
N ASN A 124 16.98 -15.48 25.09
CA ASN A 124 16.78 -14.35 26.02
C ASN A 124 15.69 -13.37 25.57
N GLY A 125 15.08 -13.63 24.40
CA GLY A 125 14.03 -12.77 23.83
C GLY A 125 14.55 -11.57 23.02
N ASN A 126 15.86 -11.43 22.82
CA ASN A 126 16.45 -10.36 22.03
C ASN A 126 16.35 -10.68 20.53
N LYS A 127 16.27 -9.62 19.70
CA LYS A 127 16.27 -9.78 18.24
C LYS A 127 17.65 -10.23 17.75
N VAL A 128 17.68 -11.30 16.95
CA VAL A 128 18.89 -11.74 16.25
C VAL A 128 19.12 -10.79 15.07
N LEU A 129 20.33 -10.24 14.94
CA LEU A 129 20.71 -9.32 13.86
C LEU A 129 21.66 -10.04 12.88
N ASP A 130 21.59 -9.65 11.60
CA ASP A 130 22.54 -10.09 10.58
C ASP A 130 23.85 -9.29 10.64
N GLU A 131 24.78 -9.57 9.72
CA GLU A 131 26.09 -8.90 9.61
C GLU A 131 25.98 -7.37 9.36
N ASN A 132 24.83 -6.91 8.88
CA ASN A 132 24.52 -5.50 8.59
C ASN A 132 23.70 -4.84 9.71
N GLY A 133 23.47 -5.51 10.83
CA GLY A 133 22.68 -5.02 11.96
C GLY A 133 21.17 -5.03 11.73
N LYS A 134 20.68 -5.72 10.68
CA LYS A 134 19.24 -5.85 10.43
C LYS A 134 18.66 -7.07 11.16
N PRO A 135 17.42 -6.97 11.67
CA PRO A 135 16.76 -8.11 12.29
C PRO A 135 16.54 -9.27 11.32
N VAL A 136 17.10 -10.43 11.63
CA VAL A 136 16.83 -11.68 10.91
C VAL A 136 15.37 -12.07 11.08
N LYS A 137 14.73 -12.56 10.04
CA LYS A 137 13.34 -13.01 10.09
C LYS A 137 13.24 -14.47 10.48
N ASP A 138 12.26 -14.81 11.30
CA ASP A 138 11.96 -16.20 11.68
C ASP A 138 11.36 -16.93 10.47
N PRO A 139 12.06 -17.97 9.93
CA PRO A 139 11.58 -18.72 8.77
C PRO A 139 10.19 -19.31 8.91
N LYS A 140 9.78 -19.64 10.15
CA LYS A 140 8.46 -20.23 10.44
C LYS A 140 7.30 -19.22 10.33
N THR A 141 7.61 -17.94 10.32
CA THR A 141 6.62 -16.85 10.28
C THR A 141 6.61 -16.12 8.96
N LEU A 142 7.45 -16.51 7.99
CA LEU A 142 7.49 -15.92 6.66
C LEU A 142 6.14 -16.13 5.95
N LYS A 143 5.73 -15.11 5.21
CA LYS A 143 4.49 -15.10 4.44
C LYS A 143 4.81 -15.08 2.94
N PRO A 144 3.90 -15.58 2.10
CA PRO A 144 4.00 -15.36 0.67
C PRO A 144 4.03 -13.87 0.31
N TYR A 145 4.63 -13.54 -0.83
CA TYR A 145 4.38 -12.23 -1.45
C TYR A 145 2.91 -12.10 -1.75
N ALA A 146 2.35 -10.95 -1.47
CA ALA A 146 1.06 -10.58 -2.01
C ALA A 146 1.23 -10.06 -3.46
N THR A 147 0.20 -10.18 -4.27
CA THR A 147 0.19 -9.64 -5.63
C THR A 147 0.34 -8.12 -5.65
N THR A 148 0.00 -7.47 -4.55
CA THR A 148 0.14 -6.02 -4.35
C THR A 148 1.51 -5.57 -3.84
N ASP A 149 2.43 -6.47 -3.49
CA ASP A 149 3.75 -6.12 -2.92
C ASP A 149 4.66 -5.33 -3.87
N ASN A 150 4.38 -5.32 -5.16
CA ASN A 150 5.13 -4.56 -6.18
C ASN A 150 4.40 -3.28 -6.63
N ILE A 151 3.33 -2.89 -5.94
CA ILE A 151 2.60 -1.67 -6.21
C ILE A 151 3.14 -0.58 -5.29
N TYR A 152 3.27 0.63 -5.82
CA TYR A 152 3.70 1.78 -5.02
C TYR A 152 2.77 1.96 -3.82
N GLU A 153 3.35 1.87 -2.62
CA GLU A 153 2.59 1.97 -1.39
C GLU A 153 2.27 3.44 -1.12
N ILE A 154 1.01 3.79 -1.18
CA ILE A 154 0.55 5.10 -0.72
C ILE A 154 0.76 5.14 0.79
N ALA A 155 1.30 6.24 1.31
CA ALA A 155 1.41 6.45 2.75
C ALA A 155 0.03 6.27 3.38
N ALA A 156 -0.17 5.13 4.05
CA ALA A 156 -1.41 4.85 4.74
C ALA A 156 -1.66 5.93 5.80
N LEU A 157 -2.92 6.24 6.06
CA LEU A 157 -3.28 7.15 7.14
C LEU A 157 -2.79 6.60 8.50
N PRO A 158 -2.65 7.44 9.53
CA PRO A 158 -1.91 7.12 10.74
C PRO A 158 -2.41 5.89 11.47
N ASP A 159 -1.47 5.25 12.16
CA ASP A 159 -1.62 4.03 12.93
C ASP A 159 -2.74 4.12 13.97
N GLY A 160 -3.66 3.22 13.87
CA GLY A 160 -4.79 3.10 14.78
C GLY A 160 -5.95 2.45 14.05
N GLU A 161 -5.93 1.13 13.95
CA GLU A 161 -6.94 0.36 13.22
C GLU A 161 -8.38 0.69 13.63
N GLU A 162 -8.61 1.04 14.88
CA GLU A 162 -9.96 1.34 15.38
C GLU A 162 -10.40 2.78 15.12
N SER A 163 -9.50 3.75 15.12
CA SER A 163 -9.84 5.16 14.83
C SER A 163 -9.91 5.46 13.34
N PHE A 164 -9.31 4.60 12.52
CA PHE A 164 -9.19 4.79 11.08
C PHE A 164 -10.50 4.54 10.31
N ARG A 165 -11.22 3.49 10.64
CA ARG A 165 -12.44 3.08 9.93
C ARG A 165 -13.50 4.18 9.83
N PRO A 166 -13.90 4.89 10.92
CA PRO A 166 -14.86 5.98 10.84
C PRO A 166 -14.35 7.20 10.08
N ALA A 167 -13.06 7.55 10.27
CA ALA A 167 -12.47 8.74 9.64
C ALA A 167 -12.34 8.59 8.12
N VAL A 168 -11.94 7.42 7.63
CA VAL A 168 -11.87 7.11 6.19
C VAL A 168 -13.26 7.10 5.59
N ARG A 169 -14.22 6.45 6.23
CA ARG A 169 -15.61 6.40 5.78
C ARG A 169 -16.20 7.80 5.61
N THR A 170 -15.98 8.68 6.58
CA THR A 170 -16.48 10.06 6.54
C THR A 170 -15.78 10.89 5.46
N ARG A 171 -14.47 10.73 5.30
CA ARG A 171 -13.70 11.53 4.33
C ARG A 171 -13.94 11.11 2.88
N PHE A 172 -14.07 9.81 2.60
CA PHE A 172 -14.42 9.35 1.25
C PHE A 172 -15.83 9.76 0.83
N ILE A 173 -16.80 9.74 1.74
CA ILE A 173 -18.17 10.22 1.45
C ILE A 173 -18.18 11.71 1.15
N ASN A 174 -17.34 12.51 1.81
CA ASN A 174 -17.25 13.95 1.55
C ASN A 174 -16.49 14.31 0.28
N ILE A 175 -15.65 13.42 -0.25
CA ILE A 175 -14.92 13.62 -1.52
C ILE A 175 -15.79 13.22 -2.74
N VAL A 176 -16.71 12.30 -2.56
CA VAL A 176 -17.59 11.78 -3.64
C VAL A 176 -18.90 12.57 -3.76
N ARG A 177 -19.20 13.49 -2.87
CA ARG A 177 -20.29 14.48 -2.99
C ARG A 177 -19.75 15.75 -3.60
#